data_d4306495683008fb583f6cfacc65e97d
#
_entry.id   d4306495683008fb583f6cfacc65e97d
#
_cell.length_a   1.000
_cell.length_b   1.000
_cell.length_c   1.000
_cell.angle_alpha   90.00
_cell.angle_beta   90.00
_cell.angle_gamma   90.00
#
_symmetry.space_group_name_H-M   'P 1'
#
loop_
_entity.id
_entity.type
_entity.pdbx_description
1 polymer ?
#
loop_
_entity_poly.entity_id
_entity_poly.type
_entity_poly.pdbx_seq_one_letter_code
_entity_poly.pdbx_strand_id
1 'polypeptide(L)'
;VERIFYQGANYPRKALRKGQEGYVVIEFDIDTDGAVLDPYVIESEPAGVFERAAIKAVRKWLYQAPTYNGVSVKVNNVQVKVSFNLDG
;
A
#
# COMPACT_ATOMS: atom_id res chain seq x y z
N VAL A 1 -6.65 -11.05 5.52
CA VAL A 1 -5.79 -10.53 6.58
C VAL A 1 -6.25 -9.15 6.97
N GLU A 2 -6.45 -8.92 8.25
CA GLU A 2 -7.01 -7.65 8.72
C GLU A 2 -5.91 -6.63 8.96
N ARG A 3 -6.08 -5.44 8.39
CA ARG A 3 -5.17 -4.33 8.57
C ARG A 3 -5.60 -3.53 9.80
N ILE A 4 -4.68 -3.36 10.77
CA ILE A 4 -4.99 -2.69 12.02
C ILE A 4 -4.43 -1.27 12.09
N PHE A 5 -3.49 -0.90 11.21
CA PHE A 5 -3.04 0.48 11.09
C PHE A 5 -2.93 0.82 9.61
N TYR A 6 -3.52 1.94 9.25
CA TYR A 6 -3.57 2.43 7.88
C TYR A 6 -3.03 3.85 7.82
N GLN A 7 -1.96 4.05 7.06
CA GLN A 7 -1.41 5.36 6.78
C GLN A 7 -1.86 5.79 5.40
N GLY A 8 -2.63 6.88 5.33
CA GLY A 8 -3.05 7.42 4.05
C GLY A 8 -1.86 7.95 3.26
N ALA A 9 -1.92 7.80 1.94
CA ALA A 9 -0.88 8.32 1.07
C ALA A 9 -1.02 9.83 0.90
N ASN A 10 0.12 10.54 0.90
CA ASN A 10 0.12 11.96 0.60
C ASN A 10 -0.09 12.16 -0.89
N TYR A 11 -0.96 13.09 -1.25
CA TYR A 11 -1.17 13.41 -2.65
C TYR A 11 0.03 14.19 -3.17
N PRO A 12 0.71 13.73 -4.23
CA PRO A 12 1.86 14.47 -4.76
C PRO A 12 1.45 15.87 -5.17
N ARG A 13 2.22 16.86 -4.74
CA ARG A 13 1.86 18.26 -4.90
C ARG A 13 1.66 18.66 -6.36
N LYS A 14 2.55 18.18 -7.24
CA LYS A 14 2.47 18.48 -8.65
C LYS A 14 1.22 17.88 -9.30
N ALA A 15 0.88 16.66 -8.91
CA ALA A 15 -0.33 16.01 -9.41
C ALA A 15 -1.57 16.73 -8.92
N LEU A 16 -1.55 17.20 -7.67
CA LEU A 16 -2.67 17.95 -7.11
C LEU A 16 -2.92 19.22 -7.90
N ARG A 17 -1.85 19.96 -8.23
CA ARG A 17 -1.99 21.20 -8.99
C ARG A 17 -2.54 20.96 -10.40
N LYS A 18 -2.19 19.83 -11.00
CA LYS A 18 -2.62 19.50 -12.36
C LYS A 18 -3.96 18.79 -12.40
N GLY A 19 -4.53 18.47 -11.25
CA GLY A 19 -5.78 17.72 -11.21
C GLY A 19 -5.64 16.28 -11.66
N GLN A 20 -4.44 15.68 -11.51
CA GLN A 20 -4.22 14.30 -11.92
C GLN A 20 -4.73 13.33 -10.88
N GLU A 21 -5.43 12.30 -11.33
CA GLU A 21 -5.88 11.19 -10.51
C GLU A 21 -5.29 9.91 -11.04
N GLY A 22 -5.31 8.86 -10.21
CA GLY A 22 -4.79 7.58 -10.65
C GLY A 22 -4.75 6.58 -9.53
N TYR A 23 -3.97 5.52 -9.75
CA TYR A 23 -3.84 4.45 -8.75
C TYR A 23 -2.50 3.76 -8.88
N VAL A 24 -2.16 3.03 -7.82
CA VAL A 24 -0.95 2.21 -7.77
C VAL A 24 -1.34 0.88 -7.15
N VAL A 25 -1.02 -0.22 -7.82
CA VAL A 25 -1.19 -1.56 -7.27
C VAL A 25 0.17 -2.00 -6.73
N ILE A 26 0.19 -2.37 -5.46
CA ILE A 26 1.42 -2.73 -4.76
C ILE A 26 1.30 -4.15 -4.24
N GLU A 27 2.37 -4.91 -4.38
CA GLU A 27 2.44 -6.26 -3.85
C GLU A 27 3.48 -6.30 -2.74
N PHE A 28 3.18 -7.02 -1.67
CA PHE A 28 4.11 -7.16 -0.54
C PHE A 28 3.80 -8.44 0.21
N ASP A 29 4.70 -8.78 1.12
CA ASP A 29 4.50 -9.87 2.06
C ASP A 29 4.14 -9.28 3.42
N ILE A 30 3.47 -10.08 4.25
CA ILE A 30 3.17 -9.70 5.63
C ILE A 30 3.94 -10.62 6.54
N ASP A 31 4.79 -10.02 7.38
CA ASP A 31 5.63 -10.77 8.30
C ASP A 31 4.83 -11.37 9.45
N THR A 32 5.47 -12.21 10.22
CA THR A 32 4.83 -12.91 11.35
C THR A 32 4.31 -11.96 12.42
N ASP A 33 4.83 -10.73 12.47
CA ASP A 33 4.36 -9.70 13.40
C ASP A 33 3.35 -8.73 12.76
N GLY A 34 2.97 -8.96 11.51
CA GLY A 34 2.01 -8.11 10.81
C GLY A 34 2.63 -6.97 10.02
N ALA A 35 3.94 -6.85 10.01
CA ALA A 35 4.62 -5.77 9.27
C ALA A 35 4.63 -6.04 7.77
N VAL A 36 4.57 -4.96 7.00
CA VAL A 36 4.70 -5.03 5.54
C VAL A 36 6.16 -5.24 5.17
N LEU A 37 6.42 -6.23 4.31
CA LEU A 37 7.77 -6.56 3.85
C LEU A 37 7.86 -6.35 2.34
N ASP A 38 8.93 -5.69 1.93
CA ASP A 38 9.36 -5.60 0.53
C ASP A 38 8.25 -5.16 -0.43
N PRO A 39 7.57 -4.04 -0.16
CA PRO A 39 6.52 -3.58 -1.07
C PRO A 39 7.12 -3.13 -2.40
N TYR A 40 6.46 -3.49 -3.49
CA TYR A 40 6.87 -3.05 -4.81
C TYR A 40 5.66 -2.85 -5.70
N VAL A 41 5.82 -1.97 -6.70
CA VAL A 41 4.74 -1.60 -7.60
C VAL A 41 4.63 -2.64 -8.72
N ILE A 42 3.43 -3.18 -8.94
CA ILE A 42 3.18 -4.07 -10.06
C ILE A 42 2.38 -3.39 -11.16
N GLU A 43 1.69 -2.29 -10.85
CA GLU A 43 0.93 -1.54 -11.85
C GLU A 43 0.71 -0.13 -11.34
N SER A 44 0.79 0.86 -12.21
CA SER A 44 0.46 2.23 -11.84
C SER A 44 -0.09 2.98 -13.06
N GLU A 45 -1.03 3.90 -12.80
CA GLU A 45 -1.65 4.69 -13.84
C GLU A 45 -1.95 6.09 -13.29
N PRO A 46 -1.38 7.15 -13.86
CA PRO A 46 -0.31 7.13 -14.87
C PRO A 46 1.04 6.79 -14.24
N ALA A 47 1.93 6.24 -15.05
CA ALA A 47 3.26 5.87 -14.56
C ALA A 47 4.06 7.12 -14.21
N GLY A 48 4.89 7.00 -13.17
CA GLY A 48 5.83 8.05 -12.78
C GLY A 48 5.25 9.15 -11.91
N VAL A 49 4.01 9.02 -11.43
CA VAL A 49 3.35 10.09 -10.67
C VAL A 49 3.13 9.71 -9.22
N PHE A 50 2.50 8.58 -8.95
CA PHE A 50 2.01 8.25 -7.62
C PHE A 50 2.78 7.15 -6.88
N GLU A 51 3.72 6.49 -7.55
CA GLU A 51 4.36 5.29 -7.00
C GLU A 51 5.06 5.54 -5.67
N ARG A 52 5.86 6.61 -5.61
CA ARG A 52 6.63 6.90 -4.40
C ARG A 52 5.72 7.19 -3.21
N ALA A 53 4.66 7.96 -3.44
CA ALA A 53 3.72 8.31 -2.36
C ALA A 53 3.00 7.07 -1.86
N ALA A 54 2.60 6.18 -2.77
CA ALA A 54 1.90 4.96 -2.42
C ALA A 54 2.80 4.00 -1.64
N ILE A 55 4.03 3.79 -2.09
CA ILE A 55 4.99 2.91 -1.40
C ILE A 55 5.28 3.44 0.00
N LYS A 56 5.48 4.76 0.13
CA LYS A 56 5.78 5.37 1.41
C LYS A 56 4.66 5.13 2.42
N ALA A 57 3.41 5.23 1.97
CA ALA A 57 2.27 4.99 2.83
C ALA A 57 2.16 3.52 3.24
N VAL A 58 2.26 2.62 2.25
CA VAL A 58 2.08 1.19 2.49
C VAL A 58 3.15 0.63 3.43
N ARG A 59 4.35 1.16 3.39
CA ARG A 59 5.43 0.71 4.29
C ARG A 59 5.08 0.90 5.75
N LYS A 60 4.17 1.81 6.06
CA LYS A 60 3.78 2.11 7.44
C LYS A 60 2.52 1.37 7.87
N TRP A 61 1.90 0.62 6.96
CA TRP A 61 0.71 -0.16 7.31
C TRP A 61 1.08 -1.30 8.23
N LEU A 62 0.16 -1.63 9.13
CA LEU A 62 0.33 -2.75 10.03
C LEU A 62 -0.90 -3.62 9.97
N TYR A 63 -0.68 -4.91 9.80
CA TYR A 63 -1.74 -5.90 9.77
C TYR A 63 -1.77 -6.66 11.08
N GLN A 64 -2.92 -7.27 11.38
CA GLN A 64 -2.96 -8.22 12.48
C GLN A 64 -2.04 -9.38 12.11
N ALA A 65 -1.20 -9.82 13.08
CA ALA A 65 -0.27 -10.90 12.83
C ALA A 65 -1.02 -12.12 12.30
N PRO A 66 -0.69 -12.62 11.11
CA PRO A 66 -1.41 -13.77 10.55
C PRO A 66 -1.12 -15.02 11.35
N THR A 67 -2.12 -15.89 11.52
CA THR A 67 -1.92 -17.14 12.25
C THR A 67 -2.48 -18.30 11.45
N TYR A 68 -1.86 -19.46 11.67
CA TYR A 68 -2.35 -20.73 11.16
C TYR A 68 -2.23 -21.75 12.28
N ASN A 69 -3.35 -22.33 12.67
CA ASN A 69 -3.41 -23.25 13.81
C ASN A 69 -2.77 -22.64 15.07
N GLY A 70 -3.04 -21.35 15.33
CA GLY A 70 -2.55 -20.66 16.51
C GLY A 70 -1.08 -20.23 16.45
N VAL A 71 -0.40 -20.44 15.34
CA VAL A 71 1.01 -20.09 15.18
C VAL A 71 1.11 -18.93 14.19
N SER A 72 1.92 -17.91 14.53
CA SER A 72 2.15 -16.78 13.62
C SER A 72 2.84 -17.26 12.36
N VAL A 73 2.35 -16.84 11.21
CA VAL A 73 2.89 -17.23 9.91
C VAL A 73 3.09 -15.99 9.05
N LYS A 74 3.99 -16.11 8.07
CA LYS A 74 4.19 -15.10 7.06
C LYS A 74 3.18 -15.32 5.93
N VAL A 75 2.63 -14.23 5.38
CA VAL A 75 1.73 -14.31 4.22
C VAL A 75 2.42 -13.64 3.05
N ASN A 76 2.49 -14.33 1.92
CA ASN A 76 3.17 -13.81 0.73
C ASN A 76 2.21 -13.29 -0.31
N ASN A 77 2.67 -12.36 -1.13
CA ASN A 77 1.99 -11.91 -2.35
C ASN A 77 0.62 -11.29 -2.10
N VAL A 78 0.57 -10.41 -1.11
CA VAL A 78 -0.63 -9.62 -0.83
C VAL A 78 -0.63 -8.43 -1.77
N GLN A 79 -1.75 -8.17 -2.44
CA GLN A 79 -1.87 -7.04 -3.35
C GLN A 79 -2.88 -6.05 -2.84
N VAL A 80 -2.55 -4.78 -2.94
CA VAL A 80 -3.46 -3.69 -2.57
C VAL A 80 -3.45 -2.64 -3.67
N LYS A 81 -4.57 -1.93 -3.80
CA LYS A 81 -4.68 -0.83 -4.73
C LYS A 81 -4.83 0.46 -3.95
N VAL A 82 -3.90 1.39 -4.16
CA VAL A 82 -3.93 2.70 -3.54
C VAL A 82 -4.41 3.69 -4.58
N SER A 83 -5.57 4.31 -4.33
CA SER A 83 -6.19 5.23 -5.28
C SER A 83 -5.99 6.68 -4.87
N PHE A 84 -5.83 7.54 -5.85
CA PHE A 84 -5.64 8.98 -5.66
C PHE A 84 -6.75 9.71 -6.39
N ASN A 85 -7.71 10.21 -5.65
CA ASN A 85 -8.90 10.87 -6.20
C ASN A 85 -9.05 12.26 -5.61
N LEU A 86 -9.60 13.17 -6.41
CA LEU A 86 -9.71 14.58 -6.04
C LEU A 86 -11.14 15.05 -5.79
N ASP A 87 -12.11 14.26 -6.10
CA ASP A 87 -13.50 14.65 -5.83
C ASP A 87 -13.71 14.62 -4.32
N GLY A 88 -13.92 15.71 -3.82
CA GLY A 88 -14.08 15.90 -2.39
C GLY A 88 -15.31 15.28 -1.81
#